data_178633d895b4a71c56e11d68d8f38274
#
_entry.id   178633d895b4a71c56e11d68d8f38274
#
_cell.length_a   1.000
_cell.length_b   1.000
_cell.length_c   1.000
_cell.angle_alpha   90.00
_cell.angle_beta   90.00
_cell.angle_gamma   90.00
#
_symmetry.space_group_name_H-M   'P 1'
#
loop_
_entity.id
_entity.type
_entity.pdbx_description
1 polymer ?
#
loop_
_entity_poly.entity_id
_entity_poly.type
_entity_poly.pdbx_seq_one_letter_code
_entity_poly.pdbx_strand_id
1 'polypeptide(L)'
;MKALNKETAPKTQRPERIIQFGEGNFLRAFVDWIIYNMNQKTDFNSSVVVVQPIDKGMVDMLNAQDDLYHVNLQGLDKGEVVNSLTMIDVISRALNPYSQNDEFMKLAEQPEMRFVISNTTEAGIAFDPSCKLEDAPASSYPGKLTQLLYHRFKTFNGDKTKGLIIFPCELIFLNGHKLKETIYQYIELWNLGLSLIHI
;
A
#
# COMPACT_ATOMS: atom_id res chain seq x y z
N MET A 1 -9.75 28.93 -8.50
CA MET A 1 -9.69 27.55 -8.99
C MET A 1 -10.53 26.73 -8.01
N LYS A 2 -11.41 25.81 -8.45
CA LYS A 2 -12.16 24.92 -7.53
C LYS A 2 -11.20 23.85 -6.98
N ALA A 3 -11.39 23.45 -5.72
CA ALA A 3 -10.65 22.34 -5.14
C ALA A 3 -11.00 21.03 -5.88
N LEU A 4 -10.02 20.15 -6.06
CA LEU A 4 -10.25 18.81 -6.61
C LEU A 4 -10.83 17.93 -5.51
N ASN A 5 -12.04 17.42 -5.73
CA ASN A 5 -12.73 16.48 -4.85
C ASN A 5 -13.87 15.80 -5.64
N LYS A 6 -14.60 14.86 -5.01
CA LYS A 6 -15.71 14.13 -5.65
C LYS A 6 -16.89 15.00 -6.11
N GLU A 7 -17.00 16.24 -5.63
CA GLU A 7 -18.03 17.18 -6.10
C GLU A 7 -17.63 17.84 -7.41
N THR A 8 -16.34 17.94 -7.68
CA THR A 8 -15.77 18.65 -8.84
C THR A 8 -15.23 17.71 -9.92
N ALA A 9 -15.01 16.44 -9.58
CA ALA A 9 -14.49 15.43 -10.49
C ALA A 9 -15.05 14.02 -10.16
N PRO A 10 -15.27 13.15 -11.16
CA PRO A 10 -15.77 11.81 -10.94
C PRO A 10 -14.72 10.95 -10.22
N LYS A 11 -15.17 10.13 -9.25
CA LYS A 11 -14.38 9.08 -8.61
C LYS A 11 -15.06 7.74 -8.83
N THR A 12 -14.39 6.83 -9.51
CA THR A 12 -14.95 5.50 -9.82
C THR A 12 -14.80 4.59 -8.61
N GLN A 13 -15.90 3.96 -8.19
CA GLN A 13 -15.87 2.92 -7.15
C GLN A 13 -15.36 1.61 -7.74
N ARG A 14 -14.33 1.01 -7.11
CA ARG A 14 -13.75 -0.29 -7.49
C ARG A 14 -13.44 -1.10 -6.23
N PRO A 15 -13.41 -2.45 -6.32
CA PRO A 15 -13.00 -3.29 -5.21
C PRO A 15 -11.60 -2.95 -4.69
N GLU A 16 -11.42 -2.91 -3.38
CA GLU A 16 -10.12 -2.74 -2.72
C GLU A 16 -9.33 -4.05 -2.81
N ARG A 17 -8.29 -4.06 -3.65
CA ARG A 17 -7.44 -5.24 -3.85
C ARG A 17 -5.98 -5.00 -3.59
N ILE A 18 -5.60 -3.76 -3.33
CA ILE A 18 -4.21 -3.33 -3.20
C ILE A 18 -4.05 -2.53 -1.91
N ILE A 19 -3.11 -2.94 -1.07
CA ILE A 19 -2.61 -2.15 0.07
C ILE A 19 -1.31 -1.50 -0.36
N GLN A 20 -1.21 -0.19 -0.21
CA GLN A 20 -0.02 0.58 -0.58
C GLN A 20 0.58 1.24 0.64
N PHE A 21 1.75 0.76 1.09
CA PHE A 21 2.52 1.41 2.15
C PHE A 21 3.38 2.53 1.57
N GLY A 22 2.96 3.75 1.81
CA GLY A 22 3.57 4.98 1.33
C GLY A 22 2.64 5.80 0.45
N GLU A 23 2.69 7.10 0.68
CA GLU A 23 1.88 8.12 0.00
C GLU A 23 2.74 9.08 -0.83
N GLY A 24 4.01 8.74 -1.05
CA GLY A 24 4.98 9.55 -1.76
C GLY A 24 4.72 9.67 -3.26
N ASN A 25 5.41 10.62 -3.89
CA ASN A 25 5.26 10.91 -5.32
C ASN A 25 5.58 9.73 -6.22
N PHE A 26 6.54 8.87 -5.85
CA PHE A 26 6.89 7.70 -6.64
C PHE A 26 5.69 6.76 -6.81
N LEU A 27 5.07 6.34 -5.70
CA LEU A 27 3.92 5.45 -5.78
C LEU A 27 2.75 6.10 -6.51
N ARG A 28 2.43 7.36 -6.18
CA ARG A 28 1.29 8.07 -6.79
C ARG A 28 1.49 8.36 -8.29
N ALA A 29 2.69 8.77 -8.71
CA ALA A 29 2.93 9.16 -10.10
C ALA A 29 3.37 8.00 -11.00
N PHE A 30 3.80 6.88 -10.45
CA PHE A 30 4.24 5.72 -11.20
C PHE A 30 3.31 4.51 -10.99
N VAL A 31 3.19 4.00 -9.77
CA VAL A 31 2.43 2.78 -9.50
C VAL A 31 0.93 3.01 -9.67
N ASP A 32 0.38 4.03 -9.04
CA ASP A 32 -1.06 4.35 -9.15
C ASP A 32 -1.44 4.76 -10.58
N TRP A 33 -0.52 5.42 -11.29
CA TRP A 33 -0.71 5.72 -12.71
C TRP A 33 -0.75 4.44 -13.57
N ILE A 34 0.08 3.43 -13.25
CA ILE A 34 0.03 2.12 -13.92
C ILE A 34 -1.32 1.44 -13.62
N ILE A 35 -1.74 1.41 -12.35
CA ILE A 35 -3.03 0.83 -11.92
C ILE A 35 -4.19 1.55 -12.63
N TYR A 36 -4.15 2.88 -12.71
CA TYR A 36 -5.12 3.65 -13.48
C TYR A 36 -5.20 3.18 -14.93
N ASN A 37 -4.06 3.07 -15.61
CA ASN A 37 -4.01 2.59 -17.00
C ASN A 37 -4.50 1.13 -17.15
N MET A 38 -4.19 0.25 -16.20
CA MET A 38 -4.69 -1.11 -16.19
C MET A 38 -6.21 -1.13 -16.07
N ASN A 39 -6.79 -0.32 -15.18
CA ASN A 39 -8.23 -0.18 -15.02
C ASN A 39 -8.93 0.38 -16.29
N GLN A 40 -8.24 1.21 -17.09
CA GLN A 40 -8.78 1.76 -18.33
C GLN A 40 -8.68 0.79 -19.52
N LYS A 41 -7.68 -0.08 -19.52
CA LYS A 41 -7.30 -0.89 -20.68
C LYS A 41 -7.59 -2.37 -20.54
N THR A 42 -7.90 -2.82 -19.33
CA THR A 42 -8.13 -4.24 -18.99
C THR A 42 -9.26 -4.39 -17.97
N ASP A 43 -9.66 -5.61 -17.68
CA ASP A 43 -10.65 -5.94 -16.64
C ASP A 43 -10.05 -6.00 -15.23
N PHE A 44 -8.96 -5.27 -14.98
CA PHE A 44 -8.26 -5.30 -13.69
C PHE A 44 -9.15 -4.81 -12.53
N ASN A 45 -9.96 -3.79 -12.76
CA ASN A 45 -11.02 -3.29 -11.88
C ASN A 45 -10.64 -3.30 -10.39
N SER A 46 -9.58 -2.58 -10.03
CA SER A 46 -9.03 -2.58 -8.67
C SER A 46 -8.79 -1.17 -8.16
N SER A 47 -8.97 -0.98 -6.86
CA SER A 47 -8.56 0.23 -6.16
C SER A 47 -7.50 -0.05 -5.11
N VAL A 48 -6.87 1.04 -4.66
CA VAL A 48 -5.76 1.09 -3.73
C VAL A 48 -6.23 1.65 -2.40
N VAL A 49 -5.87 1.00 -1.30
CA VAL A 49 -5.92 1.59 0.04
C VAL A 49 -4.50 2.03 0.39
N VAL A 50 -4.30 3.34 0.51
CA VAL A 50 -3.01 3.90 0.94
C VAL A 50 -2.89 3.79 2.46
N VAL A 51 -1.75 3.32 2.93
CA VAL A 51 -1.41 3.19 4.35
C VAL A 51 -0.16 4.01 4.62
N GLN A 52 -0.28 5.01 5.47
CA GLN A 52 0.84 5.85 5.88
C GLN A 52 1.81 5.06 6.76
N PRO A 53 3.09 4.95 6.38
CA PRO A 53 4.03 4.09 7.11
C PRO A 53 4.53 4.68 8.43
N ILE A 54 4.49 6.00 8.59
CA ILE A 54 4.95 6.74 9.77
C ILE A 54 3.83 7.63 10.32
N ASP A 55 3.97 8.09 11.56
CA ASP A 55 2.93 8.91 12.24
C ASP A 55 2.57 10.20 11.50
N LYS A 56 3.56 10.87 10.93
CA LYS A 56 3.34 12.14 10.18
C LYS A 56 3.55 11.92 8.70
N GLY A 57 2.52 12.17 7.91
CA GLY A 57 2.56 12.01 6.46
C GLY A 57 1.48 12.82 5.76
N MET A 58 1.01 12.34 4.61
CA MET A 58 0.15 13.10 3.70
C MET A 58 -1.30 12.60 3.66
N VAL A 59 -1.68 11.63 4.49
CA VAL A 59 -3.03 11.02 4.46
C VAL A 59 -4.13 12.05 4.64
N ASP A 60 -4.00 12.98 5.59
CA ASP A 60 -5.01 14.03 5.80
C ASP A 60 -5.18 14.92 4.56
N MET A 61 -4.08 15.24 3.88
CA MET A 61 -4.12 16.03 2.64
C MET A 61 -4.79 15.25 1.50
N LEU A 62 -4.52 13.95 1.37
CA LEU A 62 -5.16 13.11 0.36
C LEU A 62 -6.66 12.99 0.62
N ASN A 63 -7.05 12.68 1.86
CA ASN A 63 -8.44 12.56 2.25
C ASN A 63 -9.22 13.89 2.06
N ALA A 64 -8.59 15.05 2.30
CA ALA A 64 -9.21 16.36 2.11
C ALA A 64 -9.61 16.63 0.65
N GLN A 65 -9.02 15.93 -0.31
CA GLN A 65 -9.36 16.01 -1.73
C GLN A 65 -9.98 14.72 -2.27
N ASP A 66 -10.59 13.91 -1.39
CA ASP A 66 -11.19 12.62 -1.71
C ASP A 66 -10.22 11.66 -2.43
N ASP A 67 -8.91 11.75 -2.11
CA ASP A 67 -7.81 10.96 -2.69
C ASP A 67 -7.61 11.13 -4.20
N LEU A 68 -8.20 12.17 -4.78
CA LEU A 68 -8.03 12.53 -6.19
C LEU A 68 -6.82 13.43 -6.37
N TYR A 69 -6.07 13.20 -7.43
CA TYR A 69 -4.93 14.05 -7.79
C TYR A 69 -4.61 13.95 -9.28
N HIS A 70 -3.75 14.85 -9.75
CA HIS A 70 -3.30 14.83 -11.13
C HIS A 70 -1.85 14.36 -11.25
N VAL A 71 -1.60 13.54 -12.26
CA VAL A 71 -0.25 13.22 -12.73
C VAL A 71 -0.02 13.98 -14.04
N ASN A 72 1.04 14.78 -14.07
CA ASN A 72 1.47 15.49 -15.27
C ASN A 72 2.67 14.77 -15.89
N LEU A 73 2.46 14.15 -17.05
CA LEU A 73 3.52 13.49 -17.81
C LEU A 73 4.11 14.48 -18.82
N GLN A 74 5.39 14.78 -18.65
CA GLN A 74 6.15 15.66 -19.57
C GLN A 74 7.39 14.93 -20.05
N GLY A 75 7.64 14.98 -21.36
CA GLY A 75 8.80 14.34 -21.94
C GLY A 75 8.75 14.25 -23.47
N LEU A 76 9.52 13.31 -24.00
CA LEU A 76 9.53 12.99 -25.43
C LEU A 76 9.04 11.54 -25.61
N ASP A 77 8.03 11.34 -26.46
CA ASP A 77 7.61 10.03 -26.93
C ASP A 77 7.79 9.99 -28.45
N LYS A 78 8.62 9.05 -28.92
CA LYS A 78 8.94 8.86 -30.36
C LYS A 78 9.39 10.14 -31.06
N GLY A 79 10.06 11.04 -30.35
CA GLY A 79 10.57 12.31 -30.87
C GLY A 79 9.58 13.48 -30.80
N GLU A 80 8.36 13.27 -30.35
CA GLU A 80 7.36 14.32 -30.16
C GLU A 80 7.28 14.74 -28.69
N VAL A 81 7.05 16.02 -28.43
CA VAL A 81 6.87 16.55 -27.07
C VAL A 81 5.51 16.11 -26.53
N VAL A 82 5.55 15.38 -25.43
CA VAL A 82 4.34 15.00 -24.67
C VAL A 82 4.19 15.89 -23.44
N ASN A 83 2.99 16.44 -23.27
CA ASN A 83 2.57 17.13 -22.05
C ASN A 83 1.11 16.77 -21.79
N SER A 84 0.88 15.76 -20.93
CA SER A 84 -0.46 15.27 -20.65
C SER A 84 -0.76 15.29 -19.16
N LEU A 85 -1.92 15.83 -18.80
CA LEU A 85 -2.43 15.87 -17.43
C LEU A 85 -3.51 14.79 -17.28
N THR A 86 -3.28 13.84 -16.38
CA THR A 86 -4.20 12.74 -16.11
C THR A 86 -4.69 12.83 -14.66
N MET A 87 -6.00 12.84 -14.47
CA MET A 87 -6.59 12.72 -13.14
C MET A 87 -6.59 11.24 -12.70
N ILE A 88 -6.05 10.99 -11.52
CA ILE A 88 -5.95 9.65 -10.92
C ILE A 88 -7.06 9.50 -9.87
N ASP A 89 -7.85 8.41 -9.99
CA ASP A 89 -9.00 8.08 -9.15
C ASP A 89 -8.92 6.66 -8.55
N VAL A 90 -7.72 6.07 -8.51
CA VAL A 90 -7.56 4.67 -8.10
C VAL A 90 -7.48 4.48 -6.59
N ILE A 91 -7.14 5.52 -5.82
CA ILE A 91 -7.10 5.43 -4.37
C ILE A 91 -8.55 5.49 -3.85
N SER A 92 -9.00 4.43 -3.17
CA SER A 92 -10.33 4.39 -2.54
C SER A 92 -10.37 5.26 -1.29
N ARG A 93 -9.36 5.11 -0.45
CA ARG A 93 -9.15 5.83 0.82
C ARG A 93 -7.69 5.77 1.25
N ALA A 94 -7.31 6.69 2.14
CA ALA A 94 -5.99 6.69 2.76
C ALA A 94 -6.12 6.60 4.30
N LEU A 95 -5.29 5.77 4.93
CA LEU A 95 -5.33 5.46 6.36
C LEU A 95 -4.02 5.85 7.05
N ASN A 96 -4.14 6.44 8.23
CA ASN A 96 -3.04 6.58 9.17
C ASN A 96 -3.18 5.52 10.28
N PRO A 97 -2.39 4.44 10.30
CA PRO A 97 -2.51 3.38 11.31
C PRO A 97 -2.34 3.85 12.75
N TYR A 98 -1.64 4.96 12.97
CA TYR A 98 -1.43 5.50 14.33
C TYR A 98 -2.70 6.07 14.96
N SER A 99 -3.66 6.50 14.15
CA SER A 99 -4.98 6.96 14.60
C SER A 99 -6.12 6.02 14.20
N GLN A 100 -5.89 5.11 13.25
CA GLN A 100 -6.91 4.25 12.63
C GLN A 100 -6.44 2.78 12.57
N ASN A 101 -5.79 2.29 13.64
CA ASN A 101 -5.22 0.94 13.66
C ASN A 101 -6.25 -0.16 13.38
N ASP A 102 -7.45 -0.03 13.93
CA ASP A 102 -8.52 -1.01 13.71
C ASP A 102 -8.93 -1.09 12.24
N GLU A 103 -9.06 0.06 11.57
CA GLU A 103 -9.36 0.12 10.14
C GLU A 103 -8.22 -0.44 9.28
N PHE A 104 -6.98 -0.18 9.68
CA PHE A 104 -5.81 -0.78 9.05
C PHE A 104 -5.83 -2.32 9.19
N MET A 105 -6.07 -2.83 10.38
CA MET A 105 -6.10 -4.29 10.62
C MET A 105 -7.25 -4.98 9.90
N LYS A 106 -8.41 -4.32 9.71
CA LYS A 106 -9.53 -4.84 8.91
C LYS A 106 -9.18 -5.08 7.45
N LEU A 107 -8.12 -4.46 6.91
CA LEU A 107 -7.63 -4.79 5.55
C LEU A 107 -7.20 -6.25 5.44
N ALA A 108 -6.70 -6.84 6.52
CA ALA A 108 -6.33 -8.24 6.57
C ALA A 108 -7.53 -9.20 6.43
N GLU A 109 -8.73 -8.74 6.78
CA GLU A 109 -9.98 -9.52 6.76
C GLU A 109 -10.67 -9.49 5.39
N GLN A 110 -10.23 -8.62 4.47
CA GLN A 110 -10.83 -8.45 3.17
C GLN A 110 -10.45 -9.61 2.23
N PRO A 111 -11.41 -10.46 1.79
CA PRO A 111 -11.09 -11.62 0.95
C PRO A 111 -10.59 -11.24 -0.46
N GLU A 112 -10.98 -10.06 -0.95
CA GLU A 112 -10.60 -9.51 -2.25
C GLU A 112 -9.17 -8.91 -2.27
N MET A 113 -8.59 -8.63 -1.08
CA MET A 113 -7.25 -8.08 -0.99
C MET A 113 -6.23 -9.06 -1.56
N ARG A 114 -5.40 -8.60 -2.50
CA ARG A 114 -4.51 -9.46 -3.27
C ARG A 114 -3.07 -8.99 -3.30
N PHE A 115 -2.83 -7.68 -3.28
CA PHE A 115 -1.51 -7.11 -3.48
C PHE A 115 -1.12 -6.21 -2.32
N VAL A 116 0.18 -6.20 -2.01
CA VAL A 116 0.81 -5.20 -1.15
C VAL A 116 1.94 -4.56 -1.93
N ILE A 117 1.96 -3.24 -1.99
CA ILE A 117 3.01 -2.46 -2.65
C ILE A 117 3.62 -1.52 -1.62
N SER A 118 4.92 -1.33 -1.63
CA SER A 118 5.57 -0.42 -0.69
C SER A 118 6.67 0.41 -1.32
N ASN A 119 6.84 1.62 -0.80
CA ASN A 119 8.01 2.47 -1.01
C ASN A 119 8.14 3.38 0.21
N THR A 120 8.78 2.85 1.26
CA THR A 120 8.84 3.46 2.60
C THR A 120 10.18 4.12 2.91
N THR A 121 11.06 4.24 1.96
CA THR A 121 12.45 4.66 2.04
C THR A 121 13.43 3.50 2.28
N GLU A 122 14.72 3.74 2.06
CA GLU A 122 15.77 2.74 2.24
C GLU A 122 15.88 2.27 3.71
N ALA A 123 15.65 3.18 4.67
CA ALA A 123 15.59 2.85 6.10
C ALA A 123 14.27 2.16 6.50
N GLY A 124 13.26 2.17 5.63
CA GLY A 124 11.93 1.67 5.94
C GLY A 124 11.85 0.14 6.09
N ILE A 125 12.78 -0.62 5.47
CA ILE A 125 12.86 -2.09 5.61
C ILE A 125 13.88 -2.47 6.71
N ALA A 126 13.86 -1.79 7.84
CA ALA A 126 14.72 -2.12 8.97
C ALA A 126 13.96 -2.97 10.01
N PHE A 127 14.71 -3.92 10.61
CA PHE A 127 14.22 -4.67 11.76
C PHE A 127 14.35 -3.81 13.03
N ASP A 128 13.26 -3.66 13.76
CA ASP A 128 13.23 -3.00 15.06
C ASP A 128 12.83 -4.02 16.14
N PRO A 129 13.78 -4.53 16.94
CA PRO A 129 13.49 -5.55 17.94
C PRO A 129 12.63 -5.03 19.11
N SER A 130 12.40 -3.73 19.21
CA SER A 130 11.53 -3.15 20.24
C SER A 130 10.05 -3.26 19.91
N CYS A 131 9.68 -3.51 18.64
CA CYS A 131 8.30 -3.72 18.22
C CYS A 131 7.70 -4.96 18.87
N LYS A 132 6.49 -4.82 19.37
CA LYS A 132 5.70 -5.92 19.95
C LYS A 132 4.54 -6.28 19.02
N LEU A 133 4.09 -7.53 19.11
CA LEU A 133 2.92 -7.99 18.33
C LEU A 133 1.64 -7.21 18.70
N GLU A 134 1.54 -6.76 19.96
CA GLU A 134 0.40 -6.05 20.51
C GLU A 134 0.43 -4.53 20.28
N ASP A 135 1.52 -3.99 19.69
CA ASP A 135 1.59 -2.57 19.35
C ASP A 135 0.48 -2.19 18.36
N ALA A 136 -0.07 -1.01 18.49
CA ALA A 136 -1.19 -0.56 17.68
C ALA A 136 -0.93 0.82 17.05
N PRO A 137 -0.16 0.86 15.95
CA PRO A 137 0.52 -0.22 15.22
C PRO A 137 1.97 -0.44 15.69
N ALA A 138 2.65 -1.49 15.18
CA ALA A 138 4.11 -1.60 15.28
C ALA A 138 4.80 -0.37 14.68
N SER A 139 5.93 0.07 15.24
CA SER A 139 6.64 1.30 14.80
C SER A 139 7.19 1.17 13.38
N SER A 140 7.76 0.02 13.02
CA SER A 140 8.36 -0.22 11.71
C SER A 140 7.34 -0.66 10.66
N TYR A 141 7.62 -0.39 9.37
CA TYR A 141 6.82 -0.89 8.26
C TYR A 141 6.80 -2.43 8.20
N PRO A 142 7.93 -3.15 8.27
CA PRO A 142 7.90 -4.62 8.25
C PRO A 142 7.16 -5.22 9.46
N GLY A 143 7.21 -4.56 10.62
CA GLY A 143 6.41 -4.94 11.79
C GLY A 143 4.91 -4.83 11.51
N LYS A 144 4.43 -3.67 11.01
CA LYS A 144 3.04 -3.47 10.58
C LYS A 144 2.60 -4.53 9.57
N LEU A 145 3.45 -4.79 8.56
CA LEU A 145 3.14 -5.79 7.55
C LEU A 145 3.06 -7.19 8.15
N THR A 146 3.96 -7.54 9.07
CA THR A 146 3.91 -8.85 9.76
C THR A 146 2.66 -9.00 10.62
N GLN A 147 2.25 -7.95 11.35
CA GLN A 147 0.98 -7.93 12.09
C GLN A 147 -0.21 -8.20 11.16
N LEU A 148 -0.27 -7.50 10.03
CA LEU A 148 -1.33 -7.64 9.01
C LEU A 148 -1.35 -9.06 8.41
N LEU A 149 -0.19 -9.60 8.03
CA LEU A 149 -0.08 -10.95 7.49
C LEU A 149 -0.51 -12.02 8.50
N TYR A 150 -0.11 -11.86 9.76
CA TYR A 150 -0.50 -12.79 10.84
C TYR A 150 -2.00 -12.72 11.14
N HIS A 151 -2.57 -11.52 11.17
CA HIS A 151 -4.02 -11.34 11.33
C HIS A 151 -4.78 -12.02 10.18
N ARG A 152 -4.34 -11.81 8.94
CA ARG A 152 -4.91 -12.45 7.76
C ARG A 152 -4.82 -13.98 7.82
N PHE A 153 -3.66 -14.51 8.21
CA PHE A 153 -3.47 -15.94 8.38
C PHE A 153 -4.49 -16.53 9.37
N LYS A 154 -4.70 -15.87 10.50
CA LYS A 154 -5.71 -16.30 11.50
C LYS A 154 -7.13 -16.19 10.95
N THR A 155 -7.47 -15.08 10.31
CA THR A 155 -8.82 -14.83 9.75
C THR A 155 -9.23 -15.91 8.75
N PHE A 156 -8.31 -16.33 7.89
CA PHE A 156 -8.58 -17.32 6.84
C PHE A 156 -8.07 -18.73 7.17
N ASN A 157 -7.71 -19.00 8.42
CA ASN A 157 -7.21 -20.31 8.89
C ASN A 157 -6.10 -20.89 8.01
N GLY A 158 -5.18 -20.06 7.53
CA GLY A 158 -4.06 -20.47 6.69
C GLY A 158 -4.43 -20.88 5.26
N ASP A 159 -5.60 -20.48 4.76
CA ASP A 159 -6.01 -20.72 3.36
C ASP A 159 -5.01 -20.06 2.40
N LYS A 160 -4.26 -20.90 1.65
CA LYS A 160 -3.24 -20.47 0.70
C LYS A 160 -3.80 -19.63 -0.46
N THR A 161 -5.08 -19.76 -0.79
CA THR A 161 -5.74 -18.95 -1.83
C THR A 161 -5.94 -17.50 -1.40
N LYS A 162 -5.81 -17.21 -0.11
CA LYS A 162 -5.90 -15.88 0.49
C LYS A 162 -4.55 -15.21 0.71
N GLY A 163 -3.47 -15.79 0.21
CA GLY A 163 -2.12 -15.18 0.25
C GLY A 163 -2.08 -13.85 -0.50
N LEU A 164 -1.11 -13.00 -0.11
CA LEU A 164 -0.85 -11.70 -0.73
C LEU A 164 0.43 -11.75 -1.57
N ILE A 165 0.42 -11.04 -2.70
CA ILE A 165 1.61 -10.83 -3.52
C ILE A 165 2.21 -9.48 -3.10
N ILE A 166 3.47 -9.49 -2.68
CA ILE A 166 4.13 -8.31 -2.11
C ILE A 166 5.17 -7.78 -3.10
N PHE A 167 5.05 -6.50 -3.45
CA PHE A 167 5.94 -5.76 -4.35
C PHE A 167 6.63 -4.63 -3.60
N PRO A 168 7.77 -4.86 -2.97
CA PRO A 168 8.57 -3.76 -2.40
C PRO A 168 9.26 -2.98 -3.54
N CYS A 169 9.13 -1.66 -3.50
CA CYS A 169 9.70 -0.73 -4.48
C CYS A 169 10.77 0.18 -3.87
N GLU A 170 11.27 -0.14 -2.69
CA GLU A 170 12.35 0.58 -2.04
C GLU A 170 13.66 0.42 -2.84
N LEU A 171 14.48 1.47 -2.88
CA LEU A 171 15.77 1.48 -3.57
C LEU A 171 16.85 0.71 -2.77
N ILE A 172 16.59 -0.57 -2.55
CA ILE A 172 17.48 -1.49 -1.82
C ILE A 172 17.81 -2.66 -2.74
N PHE A 173 19.08 -3.03 -2.82
CA PHE A 173 19.49 -4.21 -3.56
C PHE A 173 18.79 -5.45 -3.01
N LEU A 174 18.16 -6.23 -3.90
CA LEU A 174 17.33 -7.39 -3.54
C LEU A 174 16.26 -7.07 -2.47
N ASN A 175 15.57 -5.95 -2.62
CA ASN A 175 14.57 -5.45 -1.66
C ASN A 175 13.54 -6.50 -1.22
N GLY A 176 13.06 -7.35 -2.14
CA GLY A 176 12.14 -8.44 -1.82
C GLY A 176 12.74 -9.47 -0.87
N HIS A 177 14.02 -9.84 -1.05
CA HIS A 177 14.73 -10.72 -0.12
C HIS A 177 14.90 -10.06 1.23
N LYS A 178 15.30 -8.77 1.24
CA LYS A 178 15.50 -8.03 2.48
C LYS A 178 14.21 -7.90 3.29
N LEU A 179 13.11 -7.57 2.65
CA LEU A 179 11.81 -7.49 3.31
C LEU A 179 11.38 -8.86 3.85
N LYS A 180 11.54 -9.93 3.07
CA LYS A 180 11.24 -11.30 3.50
C LYS A 180 12.05 -11.70 4.74
N GLU A 181 13.37 -11.47 4.73
CA GLU A 181 14.23 -11.74 5.89
C GLU A 181 13.78 -10.97 7.12
N THR A 182 13.43 -9.69 6.96
CA THR A 182 12.95 -8.85 8.06
C THR A 182 11.61 -9.35 8.62
N ILE A 183 10.69 -9.79 7.76
CA ILE A 183 9.43 -10.42 8.22
C ILE A 183 9.72 -11.70 9.00
N TYR A 184 10.69 -12.53 8.57
CA TYR A 184 11.07 -13.74 9.31
C TYR A 184 11.64 -13.43 10.69
N GLN A 185 12.43 -12.36 10.83
CA GLN A 185 12.91 -11.91 12.14
C GLN A 185 11.73 -11.54 13.08
N TYR A 186 10.66 -10.91 12.57
CA TYR A 186 9.46 -10.67 13.37
C TYR A 186 8.66 -11.93 13.70
N ILE A 187 8.57 -12.90 12.76
CA ILE A 187 7.94 -14.19 13.00
C ILE A 187 8.64 -14.94 14.15
N GLU A 188 9.97 -14.90 14.18
CA GLU A 188 10.76 -15.49 15.26
C GLU A 188 10.61 -14.70 16.56
N LEU A 189 10.77 -13.36 16.52
CA LEU A 189 10.64 -12.48 17.69
C LEU A 189 9.30 -12.65 18.40
N TRP A 190 8.22 -12.76 17.64
CA TRP A 190 6.85 -12.88 18.15
C TRP A 190 6.36 -14.33 18.28
N ASN A 191 7.21 -15.31 18.01
CA ASN A 191 6.91 -16.75 18.08
C ASN A 191 5.62 -17.14 17.33
N LEU A 192 5.46 -16.65 16.09
CA LEU A 192 4.23 -16.83 15.30
C LEU A 192 4.12 -18.20 14.61
N GLY A 193 5.20 -18.99 14.60
CA GLY A 193 5.28 -20.27 13.92
C GLY A 193 5.57 -20.16 12.41
N LEU A 194 6.22 -21.20 11.87
CA LEU A 194 6.67 -21.22 10.46
C LEU A 194 5.54 -21.33 9.42
N SER A 195 4.33 -21.70 9.83
CA SER A 195 3.17 -21.84 8.93
C SER A 195 2.73 -20.53 8.27
N LEU A 196 3.11 -19.38 8.85
CA LEU A 196 2.89 -18.06 8.26
C LEU A 196 3.68 -17.83 6.96
N ILE A 197 4.75 -18.59 6.74
CA ILE A 197 5.67 -18.44 5.60
C ILE A 197 5.05 -18.88 4.26
N HIS A 198 3.95 -19.62 4.29
CA HIS A 198 3.29 -20.13 3.09
C HIS A 198 2.19 -19.23 2.53
N ILE A 199 2.11 -18.01 3.06
CA ILE A 199 1.17 -16.99 2.56
C ILE A 199 1.82 -16.17 1.48
#